data_1ea6d9378257308518a56cdeb6763c4f
#
_entry.id   1ea6d9378257308518a56cdeb6763c4f
#
_cell.length_a   1.000
_cell.length_b   1.000
_cell.length_c   1.000
_cell.angle_alpha   90.00
_cell.angle_beta   90.00
_cell.angle_gamma   90.00
#
_symmetry.space_group_name_H-M   'P 1'
#
loop_
_entity.id
_entity.type
_entity.pdbx_description
1 polymer ?
#
loop_
_entity_poly.entity_id
_entity_poly.type
_entity_poly.pdbx_seq_one_letter_code
_entity_poly.pdbx_strand_id
1 'polypeptide(L)'
;MDAGQIERHLREEAQPFRAALKLKYMSQAPRPSPGPHKLRESLPLTIFLRNRLKYALTGREVITIVNQRLIKVDGKVRTDPTYPTGFMGNHRTYTIKDTVSIEKSGEHFRLLYDVKGRFTIHRITPEEATYKLLKVRKVALGAKGVPHIVTHDGRTIRYPDPAIKVNDTVKFDLEQGKIADFVAFDTGNIVMITGGRNMGRAGVIVHREKHIGGFDIVHVKDSLDRTFATRISNIFVVGQGTKPWISLPKGKGTKLTISEERDLRRRRAAE
;
A
#
# COMPACT_ATOMS: atom_id res chain seq x y z
N MET A 1 -10.59 7.76 -34.70
CA MET A 1 -10.53 8.18 -33.28
C MET A 1 -9.39 9.16 -33.14
N ASP A 2 -9.69 10.33 -32.65
CA ASP A 2 -8.77 11.47 -32.58
C ASP A 2 -7.66 11.16 -31.55
N ALA A 3 -6.40 11.45 -31.89
CA ALA A 3 -5.23 11.22 -31.04
C ALA A 3 -5.41 11.83 -29.63
N GLY A 4 -6.13 12.96 -29.52
CA GLY A 4 -6.47 13.60 -28.26
C GLY A 4 -7.49 12.83 -27.39
N GLN A 5 -8.27 11.93 -27.96
CA GLN A 5 -9.16 11.04 -27.20
C GLN A 5 -8.41 9.85 -26.63
N ILE A 6 -7.42 9.34 -27.37
CA ILE A 6 -6.56 8.22 -26.90
C ILE A 6 -5.67 8.69 -25.74
N GLU A 7 -5.12 9.90 -25.84
CA GLU A 7 -4.28 10.46 -24.78
C GLU A 7 -5.07 10.77 -23.50
N ARG A 8 -6.32 11.24 -23.64
CA ARG A 8 -7.25 11.41 -22.50
C ARG A 8 -7.61 10.07 -21.86
N HIS A 9 -7.87 9.05 -22.65
CA HIS A 9 -8.19 7.70 -22.16
C HIS A 9 -7.01 7.05 -21.43
N LEU A 10 -5.79 7.20 -21.96
CA LEU A 10 -4.56 6.73 -21.31
C LEU A 10 -4.23 7.51 -20.02
N ARG A 11 -4.53 8.81 -19.98
CA ARG A 11 -4.38 9.64 -18.78
C ARG A 11 -5.38 9.28 -17.68
N GLU A 12 -6.57 8.87 -18.05
CA GLU A 12 -7.61 8.39 -17.13
C GLU A 12 -7.31 7.01 -16.56
N GLU A 13 -6.69 6.14 -17.34
CA GLU A 13 -6.23 4.82 -16.88
C GLU A 13 -4.98 4.88 -15.98
N ALA A 14 -4.15 5.91 -16.13
CA ALA A 14 -2.90 6.06 -15.38
C ALA A 14 -3.08 6.59 -13.94
N GLN A 15 -4.30 7.00 -13.54
CA GLN A 15 -4.54 7.46 -12.18
C GLN A 15 -5.14 6.33 -11.32
N PRO A 16 -4.43 5.83 -10.29
CA PRO A 16 -4.91 4.72 -9.44
C PRO A 16 -6.24 5.04 -8.75
N PHE A 17 -6.58 6.32 -8.62
CA PHE A 17 -7.83 6.80 -8.05
C PHE A 17 -8.98 6.76 -9.05
N ARG A 18 -8.75 7.06 -10.33
CA ARG A 18 -9.80 7.10 -11.37
C ARG A 18 -10.16 5.73 -11.94
N ALA A 19 -9.20 4.81 -12.02
CA ALA A 19 -9.46 3.44 -12.51
C ALA A 19 -10.42 2.63 -11.62
N ALA A 20 -10.60 3.03 -10.34
CA ALA A 20 -11.61 2.46 -9.45
C ALA A 20 -13.02 3.04 -9.68
N LEU A 21 -13.13 4.13 -10.45
CA LEU A 21 -14.33 4.96 -10.58
C LEU A 21 -14.72 5.15 -12.05
N LYS A 22 -14.82 4.08 -12.84
CA LYS A 22 -15.64 4.06 -14.04
C LYS A 22 -17.14 4.10 -13.62
N LEU A 23 -17.47 5.14 -12.85
CA LEU A 23 -18.83 5.40 -12.42
C LEU A 23 -19.45 6.46 -13.35
N LYS A 24 -20.52 6.05 -13.99
CA LYS A 24 -21.42 6.88 -14.82
C LYS A 24 -21.99 8.11 -14.06
N TYR A 25 -21.64 8.24 -12.76
CA TYR A 25 -22.05 9.30 -11.83
C TYR A 25 -20.86 9.80 -11.00
N MET A 26 -20.09 10.70 -11.59
CA MET A 26 -18.89 11.30 -10.93
C MET A 26 -19.21 12.11 -9.65
N SER A 27 -20.47 12.47 -9.42
CA SER A 27 -20.93 13.22 -8.25
C SER A 27 -20.94 12.43 -6.94
N GLN A 28 -20.72 11.10 -6.98
CA GLN A 28 -20.82 10.22 -5.82
C GLN A 28 -19.48 9.59 -5.38
N ALA A 29 -18.36 10.03 -5.95
CA ALA A 29 -17.05 9.57 -5.53
C ALA A 29 -16.61 10.29 -4.25
N PRO A 30 -16.50 9.61 -3.10
CA PRO A 30 -16.06 10.25 -1.87
C PRO A 30 -14.61 10.70 -1.99
N ARG A 31 -14.36 11.96 -1.61
CA ARG A 31 -13.00 12.49 -1.51
C ARG A 31 -12.40 12.05 -0.18
N PRO A 32 -11.17 11.49 -0.14
CA PRO A 32 -10.49 11.19 1.11
C PRO A 32 -10.32 12.43 1.99
N SER A 33 -10.56 12.28 3.29
CA SER A 33 -10.23 13.30 4.29
C SER A 33 -8.72 13.50 4.39
N PRO A 34 -8.23 14.66 4.90
CA PRO A 34 -6.83 14.81 5.28
C PRO A 34 -6.43 13.77 6.35
N GLY A 35 -5.25 13.20 6.23
CA GLY A 35 -4.79 12.17 7.16
C GLY A 35 -3.38 11.66 6.86
N PRO A 36 -3.07 10.41 7.23
CA PRO A 36 -1.72 9.86 7.19
C PRO A 36 -1.13 9.74 5.79
N HIS A 37 -1.95 9.62 4.77
CA HIS A 37 -1.51 9.45 3.39
C HIS A 37 -1.91 10.64 2.52
N LYS A 38 -1.12 10.91 1.47
CA LYS A 38 -1.42 11.94 0.48
C LYS A 38 -2.67 11.58 -0.30
N LEU A 39 -3.42 12.58 -0.75
CA LEU A 39 -4.68 12.41 -1.49
C LEU A 39 -4.55 11.45 -2.70
N ARG A 40 -3.43 11.52 -3.42
CA ARG A 40 -3.16 10.65 -4.59
C ARG A 40 -2.72 9.23 -4.23
N GLU A 41 -2.28 9.02 -2.98
CA GLU A 41 -1.76 7.75 -2.45
C GLU A 41 -2.74 7.11 -1.46
N SER A 42 -4.01 7.55 -1.45
CA SER A 42 -5.01 7.10 -0.48
C SER A 42 -6.29 6.61 -1.16
N LEU A 43 -6.94 5.66 -0.52
CA LEU A 43 -8.24 5.12 -0.88
C LEU A 43 -9.22 5.41 0.28
N PRO A 44 -10.37 6.08 0.04
CA PRO A 44 -11.34 6.31 1.11
C PRO A 44 -11.96 4.99 1.59
N LEU A 45 -12.22 4.90 2.90
CA LEU A 45 -12.78 3.72 3.54
C LEU A 45 -14.12 3.29 2.91
N THR A 46 -14.92 4.26 2.44
CA THR A 46 -16.17 3.99 1.70
C THR A 46 -15.93 3.13 0.45
N ILE A 47 -14.91 3.46 -0.36
CA ILE A 47 -14.58 2.68 -1.57
C ILE A 47 -14.02 1.32 -1.18
N PHE A 48 -13.23 1.25 -0.12
CA PHE A 48 -12.69 0.01 0.40
C PHE A 48 -13.81 -0.98 0.76
N LEU A 49 -14.82 -0.54 1.53
CA LEU A 49 -15.92 -1.38 1.99
C LEU A 49 -16.95 -1.70 0.89
N ARG A 50 -17.34 -0.68 0.11
CA ARG A 50 -18.40 -0.82 -0.87
C ARG A 50 -17.93 -1.48 -2.16
N ASN A 51 -16.85 -0.94 -2.75
CA ASN A 51 -16.44 -1.34 -4.10
C ASN A 51 -15.45 -2.51 -4.08
N ARG A 52 -14.61 -2.61 -3.07
CA ARG A 52 -13.55 -3.61 -3.01
C ARG A 52 -13.96 -4.86 -2.23
N LEU A 53 -14.45 -4.71 -1.00
CA LEU A 53 -14.91 -5.85 -0.18
C LEU A 53 -16.35 -6.23 -0.46
N LYS A 54 -17.17 -5.31 -0.99
CA LYS A 54 -18.62 -5.51 -1.20
C LYS A 54 -19.40 -5.85 0.08
N TYR A 55 -18.95 -5.34 1.22
CA TYR A 55 -19.66 -5.50 2.49
C TYR A 55 -20.88 -4.58 2.61
N ALA A 56 -20.91 -3.53 1.82
CA ALA A 56 -22.02 -2.60 1.70
C ALA A 56 -22.32 -2.35 0.21
N LEU A 57 -23.58 -2.16 -0.12
CA LEU A 57 -24.01 -1.81 -1.47
C LEU A 57 -24.11 -0.30 -1.67
N THR A 58 -24.48 0.42 -0.61
CA THR A 58 -24.75 1.86 -0.63
C THR A 58 -23.80 2.62 0.31
N GLY A 59 -23.63 3.91 0.07
CA GLY A 59 -22.85 4.78 0.97
C GLY A 59 -23.49 4.92 2.35
N ARG A 60 -24.83 4.84 2.45
CA ARG A 60 -25.56 4.90 3.72
C ARG A 60 -25.25 3.69 4.61
N GLU A 61 -25.20 2.49 4.03
CA GLU A 61 -24.79 1.27 4.73
C GLU A 61 -23.34 1.36 5.22
N VAL A 62 -22.42 1.93 4.43
CA VAL A 62 -21.05 2.17 4.88
C VAL A 62 -21.02 3.05 6.13
N ILE A 63 -21.80 4.15 6.13
CA ILE A 63 -21.88 5.05 7.29
C ILE A 63 -22.40 4.30 8.52
N THR A 64 -23.42 3.45 8.37
CA THR A 64 -23.96 2.62 9.45
C THR A 64 -22.89 1.68 10.02
N ILE A 65 -22.18 0.94 9.16
CA ILE A 65 -21.09 0.01 9.55
C ILE A 65 -19.97 0.74 10.30
N VAL A 66 -19.57 1.91 9.79
CA VAL A 66 -18.49 2.70 10.39
C VAL A 66 -18.91 3.30 11.72
N ASN A 67 -20.16 3.78 11.87
CA ASN A 67 -20.70 4.30 13.11
C ASN A 67 -20.87 3.23 14.19
N GLN A 68 -21.12 1.99 13.80
CA GLN A 68 -21.13 0.83 14.70
C GLN A 68 -19.74 0.47 15.23
N ARG A 69 -18.67 1.19 14.82
CA ARG A 69 -17.28 0.98 15.26
C ARG A 69 -16.72 -0.41 14.95
N LEU A 70 -17.23 -1.06 13.91
CA LEU A 70 -16.83 -2.41 13.51
C LEU A 70 -15.48 -2.47 12.81
N ILE A 71 -14.92 -1.32 12.42
CA ILE A 71 -13.73 -1.24 11.60
C ILE A 71 -12.59 -0.60 12.39
N LYS A 72 -11.47 -1.30 12.42
CA LYS A 72 -10.20 -0.77 12.92
C LYS A 72 -9.23 -0.59 11.76
N VAL A 73 -8.53 0.52 11.76
CA VAL A 73 -7.42 0.80 10.85
C VAL A 73 -6.19 1.05 11.69
N ASP A 74 -5.12 0.28 11.44
CA ASP A 74 -3.87 0.32 12.21
C ASP A 74 -4.10 0.21 13.74
N GLY A 75 -4.96 -0.72 14.16
CA GLY A 75 -5.30 -0.98 15.55
C GLY A 75 -6.31 -0.01 16.18
N LYS A 76 -6.67 1.10 15.53
CA LYS A 76 -7.62 2.10 16.05
C LYS A 76 -8.96 2.06 15.32
N VAL A 77 -10.05 2.12 16.09
CA VAL A 77 -11.41 2.26 15.53
C VAL A 77 -11.51 3.58 14.77
N ARG A 78 -12.02 3.52 13.53
CA ARG A 78 -12.25 4.71 12.70
C ARG A 78 -13.73 4.85 12.41
N THR A 79 -14.26 6.06 12.65
CA THR A 79 -15.67 6.41 12.45
C THR A 79 -15.87 7.35 11.24
N ASP A 80 -14.79 7.74 10.54
CA ASP A 80 -14.86 8.56 9.34
C ASP A 80 -14.98 7.65 8.10
N PRO A 81 -16.10 7.68 7.34
CA PRO A 81 -16.26 6.91 6.12
C PRO A 81 -15.31 7.35 5.01
N THR A 82 -14.80 8.59 5.06
CA THR A 82 -13.84 9.15 4.10
C THR A 82 -12.39 9.02 4.53
N TYR A 83 -12.12 8.30 5.63
CA TYR A 83 -10.77 8.09 6.15
C TYR A 83 -9.80 7.61 5.08
N PRO A 84 -8.62 8.28 4.89
CA PRO A 84 -7.66 7.95 3.85
C PRO A 84 -6.86 6.71 4.25
N THR A 85 -7.18 5.58 3.67
CA THR A 85 -6.38 4.36 3.79
C THR A 85 -5.34 4.34 2.68
N GLY A 86 -4.12 3.94 2.97
CA GLY A 86 -3.02 3.98 2.01
C GLY A 86 -2.19 2.70 2.01
N PHE A 87 -1.08 2.75 1.27
CA PHE A 87 -0.14 1.65 1.16
C PHE A 87 0.34 1.18 2.54
N MET A 88 0.37 -0.14 2.77
CA MET A 88 0.67 -0.81 4.05
C MET A 88 -0.36 -0.56 5.17
N GLY A 89 -1.49 0.07 4.90
CA GLY A 89 -2.56 0.19 5.89
C GLY A 89 -3.16 -1.18 6.26
N ASN A 90 -3.20 -1.51 7.56
CA ASN A 90 -3.81 -2.73 8.06
C ASN A 90 -5.27 -2.45 8.45
N HIS A 91 -6.18 -3.26 7.94
CA HIS A 91 -7.61 -3.17 8.22
C HIS A 91 -8.10 -4.43 8.90
N ARG A 92 -8.80 -4.26 10.02
CA ARG A 92 -9.45 -5.35 10.76
C ARG A 92 -10.93 -5.05 10.86
N THR A 93 -11.75 -6.00 10.45
CA THR A 93 -13.21 -5.91 10.53
C THR A 93 -13.70 -6.75 11.71
N TYR A 94 -14.51 -6.15 12.58
CA TYR A 94 -15.22 -6.87 13.64
C TYR A 94 -16.69 -6.96 13.27
N THR A 95 -17.26 -8.14 13.39
CA THR A 95 -18.71 -8.33 13.27
C THR A 95 -19.30 -8.38 14.67
N ILE A 96 -20.23 -7.49 14.99
CA ILE A 96 -21.03 -7.57 16.22
C ILE A 96 -22.23 -8.46 15.94
N LYS A 97 -22.51 -9.36 16.88
CA LYS A 97 -23.74 -10.13 16.90
C LYS A 97 -24.92 -9.22 17.18
N ASP A 98 -25.81 -9.07 16.22
CA ASP A 98 -27.23 -8.89 16.49
C ASP A 98 -28.00 -9.83 15.56
N THR A 99 -28.61 -10.84 16.16
CA THR A 99 -29.74 -11.69 15.79
C THR A 99 -29.91 -12.26 14.38
N VAL A 100 -28.87 -12.29 13.55
CA VAL A 100 -28.78 -13.21 12.41
C VAL A 100 -27.36 -13.77 12.39
N SER A 101 -27.23 -15.09 12.53
CA SER A 101 -25.98 -15.82 12.64
C SER A 101 -25.11 -15.64 11.40
N ILE A 102 -24.25 -14.62 11.44
CA ILE A 102 -23.08 -14.51 10.56
C ILE A 102 -21.88 -14.61 11.48
N GLU A 103 -21.10 -15.66 11.27
CA GLU A 103 -19.88 -15.96 12.01
C GLU A 103 -18.97 -14.74 12.06
N LYS A 104 -18.33 -14.50 13.19
CA LYS A 104 -17.30 -13.47 13.40
C LYS A 104 -16.17 -13.68 12.40
N SER A 105 -16.23 -13.06 11.23
CA SER A 105 -15.10 -13.06 10.32
C SER A 105 -14.04 -12.10 10.85
N GLY A 106 -13.14 -12.60 11.70
CA GLY A 106 -11.94 -11.87 12.13
C GLY A 106 -10.96 -11.67 10.96
N GLU A 107 -11.45 -11.12 9.86
CA GLU A 107 -10.66 -10.96 8.64
C GLU A 107 -9.74 -9.76 8.75
N HIS A 108 -8.49 -9.96 8.34
CA HIS A 108 -7.46 -8.94 8.29
C HIS A 108 -7.06 -8.68 6.85
N PHE A 109 -6.94 -7.42 6.50
CA PHE A 109 -6.57 -7.01 5.16
C PHE A 109 -5.43 -6.01 5.19
N ARG A 110 -4.56 -6.08 4.19
CA ARG A 110 -3.53 -5.09 3.91
C ARG A 110 -3.74 -4.49 2.53
N LEU A 111 -3.61 -3.17 2.45
CA LEU A 111 -3.73 -2.46 1.18
C LEU A 111 -2.36 -2.39 0.52
N LEU A 112 -2.24 -3.00 -0.65
CA LEU A 112 -1.02 -3.04 -1.47
C LEU A 112 -1.31 -2.53 -2.87
N TYR A 113 -0.27 -2.43 -3.70
CA TYR A 113 -0.41 -2.12 -5.13
C TYR A 113 -0.32 -3.38 -5.98
N ASP A 114 -1.17 -3.46 -7.00
CA ASP A 114 -1.05 -4.41 -8.09
C ASP A 114 0.01 -3.94 -9.11
N VAL A 115 0.52 -4.84 -9.94
CA VAL A 115 1.47 -4.56 -11.02
C VAL A 115 0.99 -3.55 -12.07
N LYS A 116 -0.31 -3.28 -12.11
CA LYS A 116 -0.95 -2.23 -12.92
C LYS A 116 -1.04 -0.88 -12.18
N GLY A 117 -0.48 -0.76 -10.97
CA GLY A 117 -0.49 0.46 -10.16
C GLY A 117 -1.81 0.75 -9.46
N ARG A 118 -2.70 -0.23 -9.28
CA ARG A 118 -4.00 -0.08 -8.61
C ARG A 118 -3.91 -0.59 -7.19
N PHE A 119 -4.73 -0.04 -6.30
CA PHE A 119 -4.90 -0.60 -4.97
C PHE A 119 -5.54 -1.99 -5.02
N THR A 120 -4.87 -2.94 -4.39
CA THR A 120 -5.35 -4.32 -4.21
C THR A 120 -5.45 -4.64 -2.74
N ILE A 121 -6.56 -5.27 -2.37
CA ILE A 121 -6.76 -5.79 -1.01
C ILE A 121 -6.13 -7.17 -0.94
N HIS A 122 -5.24 -7.35 0.01
CA HIS A 122 -4.60 -8.61 0.29
C HIS A 122 -5.03 -9.10 1.67
N ARG A 123 -5.53 -10.34 1.73
CA ARG A 123 -5.86 -11.00 3.00
C ARG A 123 -4.59 -11.42 3.70
N ILE A 124 -4.48 -11.13 5.00
CA ILE A 124 -3.31 -11.43 5.81
C ILE A 124 -3.69 -12.29 7.01
N THR A 125 -2.72 -12.98 7.57
CA THR A 125 -2.88 -13.75 8.81
C THR A 125 -3.01 -12.82 10.02
N PRO A 126 -3.62 -13.27 11.13
CA PRO A 126 -3.69 -12.48 12.36
C PRO A 126 -2.32 -12.08 12.90
N GLU A 127 -1.32 -12.95 12.77
CA GLU A 127 0.06 -12.69 13.17
C GLU A 127 0.68 -11.55 12.36
N GLU A 128 0.46 -11.55 11.04
CA GLU A 128 0.93 -10.48 10.16
C GLU A 128 0.20 -9.16 10.41
N ALA A 129 -1.01 -9.19 10.95
CA ALA A 129 -1.80 -8.02 11.27
C ALA A 129 -1.33 -7.26 12.53
N THR A 130 -0.50 -7.88 13.38
CA THR A 130 0.04 -7.24 14.60
C THR A 130 1.05 -6.14 14.29
N TYR A 131 1.73 -6.20 13.17
CA TYR A 131 2.76 -5.24 12.78
C TYR A 131 2.52 -4.60 11.42
N LYS A 132 3.18 -3.47 11.20
CA LYS A 132 3.17 -2.69 9.96
C LYS A 132 4.58 -2.31 9.57
N LEU A 133 4.88 -2.35 8.27
CA LEU A 133 6.14 -1.83 7.75
C LEU A 133 6.01 -0.34 7.45
N LEU A 134 6.98 0.44 7.90
CA LEU A 134 7.02 1.90 7.76
C LEU A 134 8.35 2.34 7.15
N LYS A 135 8.30 3.03 6.01
CA LYS A 135 9.49 3.64 5.42
C LYS A 135 9.85 4.92 6.16
N VAL A 136 11.10 5.06 6.57
CA VAL A 136 11.65 6.26 7.18
C VAL A 136 11.85 7.33 6.11
N ARG A 137 11.20 8.48 6.26
CA ARG A 137 11.33 9.63 5.35
C ARG A 137 12.33 10.67 5.85
N LYS A 138 12.39 10.88 7.16
CA LYS A 138 13.22 11.89 7.78
C LYS A 138 13.72 11.40 9.13
N VAL A 139 14.98 11.69 9.43
CA VAL A 139 15.58 11.57 10.76
C VAL A 139 15.91 12.99 11.18
N ALA A 140 15.47 13.43 12.34
CA ALA A 140 15.68 14.78 12.81
C ALA A 140 15.74 14.85 14.33
N LEU A 141 16.34 15.92 14.83
CA LEU A 141 16.27 16.30 16.24
C LEU A 141 15.11 17.26 16.44
N GLY A 142 14.31 17.03 17.45
CA GLY A 142 13.21 17.90 17.85
C GLY A 142 13.64 18.92 18.89
N ALA A 143 12.66 19.61 19.50
CA ALA A 143 12.89 20.49 20.62
C ALA A 143 13.61 19.74 21.75
N LYS A 144 14.51 20.41 22.46
CA LYS A 144 15.34 19.81 23.54
C LYS A 144 16.27 18.67 23.08
N GLY A 145 16.63 18.61 21.77
CA GLY A 145 17.56 17.62 21.24
C GLY A 145 16.98 16.18 21.13
N VAL A 146 15.65 16.00 21.25
CA VAL A 146 15.02 14.66 21.19
C VAL A 146 15.10 14.09 19.79
N PRO A 147 15.81 12.97 19.56
CA PRO A 147 15.86 12.33 18.26
C PRO A 147 14.51 11.72 17.88
N HIS A 148 14.10 11.88 16.64
CA HIS A 148 12.89 11.28 16.12
C HIS A 148 12.99 10.94 14.64
N ILE A 149 12.23 9.96 14.21
CA ILE A 149 12.03 9.62 12.81
C ILE A 149 10.61 9.96 12.39
N VAL A 150 10.47 10.40 11.15
CA VAL A 150 9.16 10.59 10.51
C VAL A 150 9.00 9.55 9.41
N THR A 151 7.88 8.83 9.44
CA THR A 151 7.59 7.74 8.52
C THR A 151 6.71 8.18 7.34
N HIS A 152 6.51 7.30 6.35
CA HIS A 152 5.73 7.57 5.15
C HIS A 152 4.24 7.83 5.43
N ASP A 153 3.70 7.29 6.52
CA ASP A 153 2.32 7.47 7.00
C ASP A 153 2.15 8.64 7.99
N GLY A 154 3.18 9.51 8.11
CA GLY A 154 3.14 10.69 8.95
C GLY A 154 3.31 10.44 10.45
N ARG A 155 3.66 9.24 10.87
CA ARG A 155 3.98 8.95 12.29
C ARG A 155 5.32 9.54 12.66
N THR A 156 5.42 10.09 13.86
CA THR A 156 6.67 10.53 14.48
C THR A 156 7.00 9.57 15.63
N ILE A 157 8.12 8.87 15.51
CA ILE A 157 8.59 7.91 16.52
C ILE A 157 9.82 8.52 17.19
N ARG A 158 9.75 8.71 18.50
CA ARG A 158 10.82 9.27 19.31
C ARG A 158 11.81 8.19 19.75
N TYR A 159 13.05 8.59 19.97
CA TYR A 159 14.12 7.71 20.43
C TYR A 159 14.27 6.44 19.58
N PRO A 160 14.42 6.57 18.25
CA PRO A 160 14.72 5.44 17.40
C PRO A 160 16.13 4.93 17.64
N ASP A 161 16.43 3.70 17.18
CA ASP A 161 17.80 3.20 17.15
C ASP A 161 18.68 4.12 16.28
N PRO A 162 19.87 4.52 16.75
CA PRO A 162 20.81 5.35 15.99
C PRO A 162 21.25 4.76 14.64
N ALA A 163 21.18 3.44 14.48
CA ALA A 163 21.52 2.76 13.25
C ALA A 163 20.52 3.02 12.11
N ILE A 164 19.29 3.45 12.44
CA ILE A 164 18.21 3.68 11.46
C ILE A 164 18.50 4.95 10.66
N LYS A 165 18.50 4.80 9.33
CA LYS A 165 18.75 5.88 8.36
C LYS A 165 17.50 6.21 7.53
N VAL A 166 17.60 7.30 6.77
CA VAL A 166 16.56 7.68 5.80
C VAL A 166 16.49 6.64 4.68
N ASN A 167 15.29 6.27 4.28
CA ASN A 167 14.89 5.21 3.34
C ASN A 167 14.88 3.80 3.90
N ASP A 168 15.36 3.57 5.11
CA ASP A 168 15.19 2.27 5.78
C ASP A 168 13.72 1.98 6.06
N THR A 169 13.41 0.72 6.27
CA THR A 169 12.07 0.29 6.64
C THR A 169 12.07 -0.29 8.04
N VAL A 170 11.20 0.23 8.89
CA VAL A 170 11.03 -0.24 10.27
C VAL A 170 9.79 -1.12 10.39
N LYS A 171 9.90 -2.22 11.11
CA LYS A 171 8.80 -3.07 11.53
C LYS A 171 8.22 -2.50 12.82
N PHE A 172 7.04 -1.92 12.71
CA PHE A 172 6.36 -1.25 13.82
C PHE A 172 5.25 -2.14 14.37
N ASP A 173 5.33 -2.44 15.66
CA ASP A 173 4.29 -3.16 16.38
C ASP A 173 3.12 -2.21 16.67
N LEU A 174 1.92 -2.60 16.26
CA LEU A 174 0.71 -1.77 16.41
C LEU A 174 0.12 -1.84 17.81
N GLU A 175 0.38 -2.90 18.57
CA GLU A 175 -0.12 -3.08 19.92
C GLU A 175 0.77 -2.35 20.92
N GLN A 176 2.08 -2.60 20.88
CA GLN A 176 3.05 -1.95 21.77
C GLN A 176 3.34 -0.49 21.39
N GLY A 177 3.14 -0.14 20.11
CA GLY A 177 3.47 1.19 19.60
C GLY A 177 4.96 1.47 19.50
N LYS A 178 5.79 0.42 19.34
CA LYS A 178 7.25 0.48 19.30
C LYS A 178 7.81 -0.13 18.01
N ILE A 179 9.05 0.19 17.71
CA ILE A 179 9.82 -0.47 16.64
C ILE A 179 10.26 -1.83 17.19
N ALA A 180 9.87 -2.91 16.50
CA ALA A 180 10.30 -4.26 16.82
C ALA A 180 11.62 -4.61 16.12
N ASP A 181 11.77 -4.19 14.86
CA ASP A 181 12.93 -4.49 14.02
C ASP A 181 13.05 -3.48 12.87
N PHE A 182 14.17 -3.47 12.15
CA PHE A 182 14.34 -2.63 10.95
C PHE A 182 15.20 -3.31 9.90
N VAL A 183 14.99 -2.93 8.63
CA VAL A 183 15.82 -3.33 7.49
C VAL A 183 16.42 -2.09 6.87
N ALA A 184 17.74 -2.11 6.71
CA ALA A 184 18.47 -1.06 6.02
C ALA A 184 18.14 -1.06 4.51
N PHE A 185 18.18 0.13 3.91
CA PHE A 185 18.12 0.28 2.46
C PHE A 185 19.47 -0.09 1.84
N ASP A 186 19.61 -1.36 1.45
CA ASP A 186 20.86 -1.89 0.92
C ASP A 186 20.64 -2.76 -0.32
N THR A 187 21.71 -3.02 -1.08
CA THR A 187 21.69 -3.95 -2.21
C THR A 187 21.40 -5.37 -1.73
N GLY A 188 20.72 -6.15 -2.57
CA GLY A 188 20.31 -7.51 -2.23
C GLY A 188 18.97 -7.61 -1.48
N ASN A 189 18.40 -6.52 -0.97
CA ASN A 189 17.12 -6.55 -0.27
C ASN A 189 15.93 -6.49 -1.22
N ILE A 190 14.86 -7.22 -0.84
CA ILE A 190 13.60 -7.21 -1.60
C ILE A 190 12.82 -5.93 -1.36
N VAL A 191 12.31 -5.37 -2.45
CA VAL A 191 11.60 -4.09 -2.45
C VAL A 191 10.31 -4.15 -3.26
N MET A 192 9.39 -3.24 -2.93
CA MET A 192 8.18 -2.97 -3.70
C MET A 192 8.18 -1.51 -4.17
N ILE A 193 7.73 -1.28 -5.40
CA ILE A 193 7.67 0.05 -5.99
C ILE A 193 6.31 0.68 -5.69
N THR A 194 6.33 1.85 -5.05
CA THR A 194 5.13 2.58 -4.61
C THR A 194 4.74 3.74 -5.50
N GLY A 195 5.52 4.03 -6.54
CA GLY A 195 5.25 5.17 -7.42
C GLY A 195 5.89 5.07 -8.80
N GLY A 196 5.44 5.91 -9.72
CA GLY A 196 5.91 5.95 -11.09
C GLY A 196 5.34 4.84 -11.99
N ARG A 197 5.91 4.68 -13.19
CA ARG A 197 5.45 3.71 -14.20
C ARG A 197 5.57 2.25 -13.74
N ASN A 198 6.49 1.98 -12.82
CA ASN A 198 6.76 0.64 -12.29
C ASN A 198 6.02 0.35 -10.97
N MET A 199 5.03 1.16 -10.62
CA MET A 199 4.24 0.99 -9.38
C MET A 199 3.67 -0.43 -9.28
N GLY A 200 3.77 -1.03 -8.08
CA GLY A 200 3.28 -2.38 -7.78
C GLY A 200 4.21 -3.51 -8.19
N ARG A 201 5.34 -3.22 -8.87
CA ARG A 201 6.37 -4.23 -9.12
C ARG A 201 7.15 -4.49 -7.83
N ALA A 202 7.62 -5.74 -7.68
CA ALA A 202 8.54 -6.14 -6.63
C ALA A 202 9.79 -6.76 -7.25
N GLY A 203 10.91 -6.66 -6.56
CA GLY A 203 12.18 -7.23 -6.99
C GLY A 203 13.29 -6.98 -5.97
N VAL A 204 14.49 -7.35 -6.31
CA VAL A 204 15.68 -7.21 -5.46
C VAL A 204 16.52 -6.03 -5.96
N ILE A 205 17.04 -5.22 -5.03
CA ILE A 205 17.94 -4.10 -5.36
C ILE A 205 19.27 -4.68 -5.87
N VAL A 206 19.67 -4.29 -7.08
CA VAL A 206 20.96 -4.67 -7.68
C VAL A 206 22.00 -3.58 -7.43
N HIS A 207 21.67 -2.34 -7.77
CA HIS A 207 22.59 -1.23 -7.73
C HIS A 207 21.88 0.09 -7.47
N ARG A 208 22.61 1.04 -6.82
CA ARG A 208 22.16 2.42 -6.60
C ARG A 208 23.12 3.39 -7.25
N GLU A 209 22.61 4.22 -8.13
CA GLU A 209 23.33 5.34 -8.75
C GLU A 209 23.01 6.63 -7.98
N LYS A 210 24.03 7.27 -7.44
CA LYS A 210 23.90 8.55 -6.78
C LYS A 210 24.15 9.68 -7.78
N HIS A 211 23.19 10.57 -7.93
CA HIS A 211 23.32 11.76 -8.77
C HIS A 211 23.38 13.01 -7.88
N ILE A 212 24.54 13.64 -7.79
CA ILE A 212 24.76 14.88 -7.03
C ILE A 212 23.90 15.99 -7.65
N GLY A 213 23.03 16.62 -6.84
CA GLY A 213 22.09 17.65 -7.31
C GLY A 213 20.84 17.12 -8.03
N GLY A 214 20.71 15.81 -8.20
CA GLY A 214 19.57 15.16 -8.83
C GLY A 214 18.86 14.14 -7.95
N PHE A 215 18.15 13.22 -8.60
CA PHE A 215 17.48 12.11 -7.90
C PHE A 215 18.29 10.83 -8.03
N ASP A 216 18.54 10.16 -6.91
CA ASP A 216 19.19 8.84 -6.94
C ASP A 216 18.29 7.84 -7.67
N ILE A 217 18.91 7.08 -8.56
CA ILE A 217 18.29 6.02 -9.34
C ILE A 217 18.70 4.67 -8.74
N VAL A 218 17.75 3.75 -8.70
CA VAL A 218 17.99 2.39 -8.18
C VAL A 218 17.53 1.38 -9.21
N HIS A 219 18.41 0.46 -9.51
CA HIS A 219 18.17 -0.67 -10.39
C HIS A 219 17.65 -1.84 -9.60
N VAL A 220 16.48 -2.34 -9.99
CA VAL A 220 15.78 -3.43 -9.35
C VAL A 220 15.63 -4.58 -10.34
N LYS A 221 15.91 -5.79 -9.90
CA LYS A 221 15.76 -7.02 -10.66
C LYS A 221 14.51 -7.76 -10.24
N ASP A 222 13.63 -8.05 -11.17
CA ASP A 222 12.38 -8.78 -10.97
C ASP A 222 12.63 -10.29 -10.87
N SER A 223 11.63 -11.07 -10.46
CA SER A 223 11.67 -12.54 -10.41
C SER A 223 11.85 -13.21 -11.79
N LEU A 224 11.65 -12.50 -12.89
CA LEU A 224 11.94 -12.93 -14.27
C LEU A 224 13.31 -12.46 -14.78
N ASP A 225 14.21 -12.08 -13.89
CA ASP A 225 15.54 -11.57 -14.21
C ASP A 225 15.56 -10.28 -15.06
N ARG A 226 14.43 -9.59 -15.15
CA ARG A 226 14.31 -8.31 -15.86
C ARG A 226 14.71 -7.17 -14.94
N THR A 227 15.68 -6.36 -15.37
CA THR A 227 16.09 -5.16 -14.65
C THR A 227 15.26 -3.96 -15.06
N PHE A 228 14.95 -3.09 -14.11
CA PHE A 228 14.33 -1.80 -14.36
C PHE A 228 14.82 -0.77 -13.35
N ALA A 229 14.84 0.49 -13.77
CA ALA A 229 15.30 1.61 -12.96
C ALA A 229 14.12 2.41 -12.39
N THR A 230 14.28 2.92 -11.19
CA THR A 230 13.30 3.80 -10.52
C THR A 230 13.98 4.73 -9.52
N ARG A 231 13.30 5.84 -9.17
CA ARG A 231 13.83 6.78 -8.16
C ARG A 231 13.76 6.15 -6.78
N ILE A 232 14.73 6.46 -5.92
CA ILE A 232 14.80 5.99 -4.52
C ILE A 232 13.55 6.36 -3.71
N SER A 233 12.90 7.51 -4.01
CA SER A 233 11.68 7.94 -3.36
C SER A 233 10.50 6.95 -3.55
N ASN A 234 10.48 6.24 -4.67
CA ASN A 234 9.42 5.31 -5.04
C ASN A 234 9.67 3.88 -4.53
N ILE A 235 10.78 3.62 -3.88
CA ILE A 235 11.16 2.30 -3.39
C ILE A 235 10.72 2.14 -1.94
N PHE A 236 10.20 0.98 -1.61
CA PHE A 236 9.83 0.58 -0.27
C PHE A 236 10.46 -0.80 0.00
N VAL A 237 11.37 -0.88 0.96
CA VAL A 237 11.99 -2.16 1.35
C VAL A 237 10.95 -3.00 2.08
N VAL A 238 10.79 -4.25 1.68
CA VAL A 238 9.73 -5.15 2.17
C VAL A 238 10.30 -6.29 3.02
N GLY A 239 11.59 -6.54 2.90
CA GLY A 239 12.25 -7.61 3.64
C GLY A 239 13.76 -7.61 3.45
N GLN A 240 14.41 -8.47 4.17
CA GLN A 240 15.85 -8.67 4.12
C GLN A 240 16.20 -9.78 3.12
N GLY A 241 17.19 -9.53 2.27
CA GLY A 241 17.56 -10.45 1.19
C GLY A 241 16.35 -10.71 0.27
N THR A 242 16.10 -11.95 -0.05
CA THR A 242 14.99 -12.39 -0.93
C THR A 242 13.71 -12.75 -0.19
N LYS A 243 13.73 -12.78 1.15
CA LYS A 243 12.57 -13.14 1.97
C LYS A 243 11.78 -11.88 2.36
N PRO A 244 10.53 -11.71 1.88
CA PRO A 244 9.69 -10.60 2.32
C PRO A 244 9.19 -10.83 3.76
N TRP A 245 9.08 -9.76 4.53
CA TRP A 245 8.49 -9.77 5.87
C TRP A 245 6.96 -9.70 5.85
N ILE A 246 6.38 -9.50 4.67
CA ILE A 246 4.95 -9.47 4.44
C ILE A 246 4.57 -10.42 3.32
N SER A 247 3.35 -10.91 3.36
CA SER A 247 2.77 -11.65 2.24
C SER A 247 2.53 -10.71 1.05
N LEU A 248 2.96 -11.13 -0.13
CA LEU A 248 2.79 -10.37 -1.37
C LEU A 248 1.51 -10.78 -2.09
N PRO A 249 0.88 -9.85 -2.86
CA PRO A 249 -0.32 -10.16 -3.63
C PRO A 249 -0.04 -11.21 -4.72
N LYS A 250 -1.11 -11.80 -5.25
CA LYS A 250 -1.04 -12.78 -6.35
C LYS A 250 -0.20 -12.23 -7.50
N GLY A 251 0.76 -13.01 -7.99
CA GLY A 251 1.72 -12.60 -9.02
C GLY A 251 3.02 -12.02 -8.47
N LYS A 252 3.19 -11.92 -7.14
CA LYS A 252 4.43 -11.53 -6.44
C LYS A 252 5.10 -10.28 -7.01
N GLY A 253 4.31 -9.34 -7.56
CA GLY A 253 4.83 -8.09 -8.12
C GLY A 253 5.53 -8.21 -9.48
N THR A 254 5.40 -9.32 -10.19
CA THR A 254 5.99 -9.53 -11.52
C THR A 254 5.08 -8.95 -12.60
N LYS A 255 5.59 -8.00 -13.40
CA LYS A 255 4.85 -7.40 -14.50
C LYS A 255 5.07 -8.22 -15.78
N LEU A 256 4.00 -8.86 -16.27
CA LEU A 256 4.00 -9.58 -17.54
C LEU A 256 3.77 -8.63 -18.73
N THR A 257 4.27 -9.00 -19.87
CA THR A 257 3.92 -8.38 -21.16
C THR A 257 2.48 -8.75 -21.54
N ILE A 258 1.88 -8.01 -22.47
CA ILE A 258 0.49 -8.27 -22.94
C ILE A 258 0.37 -9.69 -23.54
N SER A 259 1.41 -10.13 -24.28
CA SER A 259 1.45 -11.48 -24.86
C SER A 259 1.52 -12.56 -23.79
N GLU A 260 2.43 -12.44 -22.82
CA GLU A 260 2.57 -13.36 -21.69
C GLU A 260 1.29 -13.43 -20.82
N GLU A 261 0.64 -12.28 -20.58
CA GLU A 261 -0.62 -12.23 -19.83
C GLU A 261 -1.76 -12.96 -20.59
N ARG A 262 -1.82 -12.80 -21.93
CA ARG A 262 -2.77 -13.50 -22.78
C ARG A 262 -2.53 -15.02 -22.73
N ASP A 263 -1.29 -15.45 -22.88
CA ASP A 263 -0.93 -16.86 -22.90
C ASP A 263 -1.14 -17.53 -21.54
N LEU A 264 -0.88 -16.82 -20.44
CA LEU A 264 -1.22 -17.27 -19.09
C LEU A 264 -2.74 -17.44 -18.90
N ARG A 265 -3.55 -16.51 -19.44
CA ARG A 265 -5.03 -16.64 -19.39
C ARG A 265 -5.52 -17.83 -20.19
N ARG A 266 -4.93 -18.09 -21.37
CA ARG A 266 -5.26 -19.27 -22.19
C ARG A 266 -4.96 -20.57 -21.46
N ARG A 267 -3.80 -20.68 -20.82
CA ARG A 267 -3.42 -21.85 -20.03
C ARG A 267 -4.40 -22.10 -18.88
N ARG A 268 -4.75 -21.07 -18.11
CA ARG A 268 -5.74 -21.17 -17.01
C ARG A 268 -7.17 -21.48 -17.45
N ALA A 269 -7.51 -21.21 -18.70
CA ALA A 269 -8.81 -21.56 -19.25
C ALA A 269 -8.86 -23.00 -19.83
N ALA A 270 -7.68 -23.60 -20.02
CA ALA A 270 -7.52 -24.98 -20.48
C ALA A 270 -7.37 -25.99 -19.32
N GLU A 271 -7.07 -25.49 -18.10
CA GLU A 271 -7.10 -26.24 -16.83
C GLU A 271 -8.52 -26.28 -16.25
#